data_4dd5def62016fa46c528900660f513e6
#
_entry.id   4dd5def62016fa46c528900660f513e6
#
_cell.length_a   1.000
_cell.length_b   1.000
_cell.length_c   1.000
_cell.angle_alpha   90.00
_cell.angle_beta   90.00
_cell.angle_gamma   90.00
#
_symmetry.space_group_name_H-M   'P 1'
#
loop_
_entity.id
_entity.type
_entity.pdbx_description
1 polymer ?
#
loop_
_entity_poly.entity_id
_entity_poly.type
_entity_poly.pdbx_seq_one_letter_code
_entity_poly.pdbx_strand_id
1 'polypeptide(L)'
;FGEGREEKTFMRRVDSGSVDAEKLIQFDEILERLEAGEIDIASASEAMEMAAAAKPLYSTLATALVCGIGCACVAVFFRGGWEEILTAGLIGLSIAGIDIAQSKLGWEAGLVFPVSGFFAGMVSLGISHFIHPIDDRLVTLASLIVLLPGFSLTMALTELAVGHLSAGVA
;
A
#
# COMPACT_ATOMS: atom_id res chain seq x y z
N PHE A 1 26.97 -13.16 -21.40
CA PHE A 1 27.91 -12.70 -22.44
C PHE A 1 27.70 -13.58 -23.67
N GLY A 2 26.76 -13.19 -24.54
CA GLY A 2 26.46 -13.86 -25.79
C GLY A 2 26.91 -12.96 -26.93
N GLU A 3 28.00 -13.32 -27.58
CA GLU A 3 28.39 -12.75 -28.86
C GLU A 3 27.29 -13.00 -29.88
N GLY A 4 26.72 -11.93 -30.46
CA GLY A 4 25.94 -12.01 -31.70
C GLY A 4 24.42 -11.98 -31.59
N ARG A 5 23.81 -11.64 -30.45
CA ARG A 5 22.36 -11.33 -30.38
C ARG A 5 22.14 -9.83 -30.33
N GLU A 6 21.29 -9.31 -31.22
CA GLU A 6 20.78 -7.94 -31.15
C GLU A 6 20.25 -7.68 -29.72
N GLU A 7 20.86 -6.77 -28.99
CA GLU A 7 20.33 -6.27 -27.71
C GLU A 7 19.03 -5.54 -28.00
N LYS A 8 17.92 -6.15 -27.63
CA LYS A 8 16.59 -5.50 -27.69
C LYS A 8 16.30 -4.86 -26.35
N THR A 9 16.38 -3.54 -26.31
CA THR A 9 15.94 -2.77 -25.13
C THR A 9 14.45 -2.54 -25.19
N PHE A 10 13.70 -3.04 -24.19
CA PHE A 10 12.28 -2.77 -24.05
C PHE A 10 12.09 -1.74 -22.95
N MET A 11 11.51 -0.60 -23.30
CA MET A 11 11.04 0.38 -22.31
C MET A 11 9.55 0.19 -22.10
N ARG A 12 9.16 -0.15 -20.86
CA ARG A 12 7.76 -0.20 -20.44
C ARG A 12 7.56 0.76 -19.28
N ARG A 13 6.59 1.65 -19.38
CA ARG A 13 6.17 2.47 -18.27
C ARG A 13 5.49 1.56 -17.24
N VAL A 14 6.01 1.54 -16.04
CA VAL A 14 5.43 0.80 -14.91
C VAL A 14 4.78 1.84 -13.99
N ASP A 15 3.49 1.71 -13.77
CA ASP A 15 2.82 2.53 -12.76
C ASP A 15 3.25 2.02 -11.37
N SER A 16 3.53 2.94 -10.46
CA SER A 16 3.83 2.63 -9.07
C SER A 16 2.56 2.07 -8.42
N GLY A 17 2.37 0.76 -8.50
CA GLY A 17 1.30 0.04 -7.83
C GLY A 17 1.58 -0.20 -6.35
N SER A 18 0.59 -0.66 -5.62
CA SER A 18 0.80 -1.20 -4.27
C SER A 18 1.67 -2.45 -4.36
N VAL A 19 2.69 -2.54 -3.49
CA VAL A 19 3.55 -3.71 -3.43
C VAL A 19 2.78 -4.84 -2.74
N ASP A 20 2.57 -5.93 -3.47
CA ASP A 20 2.03 -7.17 -2.94
C ASP A 20 3.20 -8.05 -2.50
N ALA A 21 3.44 -8.07 -1.19
CA ALA A 21 4.57 -8.79 -0.60
C ALA A 21 4.51 -10.30 -0.85
N GLU A 22 3.32 -10.87 -0.96
CA GLU A 22 3.16 -12.30 -1.25
C GLU A 22 3.58 -12.64 -2.67
N LYS A 23 3.16 -11.84 -3.65
CA LYS A 23 3.61 -12.00 -5.04
C LYS A 23 5.11 -11.80 -5.17
N LEU A 24 5.68 -10.87 -4.39
CA LEU A 24 7.12 -10.66 -4.36
C LEU A 24 7.88 -11.90 -3.91
N ILE A 25 7.42 -12.57 -2.84
CA ILE A 25 8.00 -13.82 -2.33
C ILE A 25 7.88 -14.92 -3.39
N GLN A 26 6.73 -15.05 -4.05
CA GLN A 26 6.54 -16.05 -5.11
C GLN A 26 7.47 -15.79 -6.30
N PHE A 27 7.68 -14.54 -6.68
CA PHE A 27 8.62 -14.22 -7.75
C PHE A 27 10.07 -14.52 -7.37
N ASP A 28 10.46 -14.24 -6.12
CA ASP A 28 11.78 -14.53 -5.60
C ASP A 28 12.07 -16.04 -5.61
N GLU A 29 11.13 -16.84 -5.13
CA GLU A 29 11.21 -18.30 -5.17
C GLU A 29 11.33 -18.88 -6.60
N ILE A 30 10.59 -18.31 -7.56
CA ILE A 30 10.68 -18.71 -8.98
C ILE A 30 12.08 -18.38 -9.54
N LEU A 31 12.61 -17.20 -9.20
CA LEU A 31 13.94 -16.76 -9.64
C LEU A 31 15.04 -17.64 -9.04
N GLU A 32 14.99 -17.96 -7.74
CA GLU A 32 15.94 -18.86 -7.10
C GLU A 32 15.96 -20.24 -7.77
N ARG A 33 14.80 -20.81 -8.10
CA ARG A 33 14.70 -22.10 -8.79
C ARG A 33 15.24 -22.02 -10.22
N LEU A 34 15.06 -20.88 -10.91
CA LEU A 34 15.62 -20.66 -12.23
C LEU A 34 17.16 -20.56 -12.16
N GLU A 35 17.69 -19.82 -11.18
CA GLU A 35 19.14 -19.70 -10.95
C GLU A 35 19.79 -21.03 -10.56
N ALA A 36 19.09 -21.84 -9.77
CA ALA A 36 19.53 -23.20 -9.43
C ALA A 36 19.47 -24.17 -10.62
N GLY A 37 18.89 -23.76 -11.76
CA GLY A 37 18.72 -24.62 -12.94
C GLY A 37 17.67 -25.70 -12.78
N GLU A 38 16.78 -25.58 -11.80
CA GLU A 38 15.69 -26.54 -11.53
C GLU A 38 14.55 -26.41 -12.54
N ILE A 39 14.35 -25.22 -13.06
CA ILE A 39 13.32 -24.90 -14.07
C ILE A 39 13.95 -24.16 -15.26
N ASP A 40 13.36 -24.33 -16.42
CA ASP A 40 13.75 -23.60 -17.63
C ASP A 40 13.07 -22.23 -17.71
N ILE A 41 13.55 -21.38 -18.62
CA ILE A 41 13.03 -20.00 -18.80
C ILE A 41 11.54 -20.01 -19.17
N ALA A 42 11.07 -20.98 -19.94
CA ALA A 42 9.68 -21.05 -20.36
C ALA A 42 8.76 -21.37 -19.17
N SER A 43 9.13 -22.35 -18.36
CA SER A 43 8.40 -22.72 -17.13
C SER A 43 8.45 -21.60 -16.08
N ALA A 44 9.57 -20.88 -15.95
CA ALA A 44 9.66 -19.72 -15.08
C ALA A 44 8.72 -18.59 -15.53
N SER A 45 8.65 -18.31 -16.82
CA SER A 45 7.74 -17.28 -17.37
C SER A 45 6.27 -17.63 -17.13
N GLU A 46 5.89 -18.89 -17.32
CA GLU A 46 4.53 -19.36 -17.04
C GLU A 46 4.19 -19.26 -15.54
N ALA A 47 5.11 -19.67 -14.67
CA ALA A 47 4.94 -19.56 -13.23
C ALA A 47 4.79 -18.10 -12.78
N MET A 48 5.58 -17.18 -13.34
CA MET A 48 5.46 -15.75 -13.06
C MET A 48 4.11 -15.15 -13.51
N GLU A 49 3.63 -15.56 -14.69
CA GLU A 49 2.31 -15.13 -15.18
C GLU A 49 1.18 -15.65 -14.26
N MET A 50 1.26 -16.88 -13.79
CA MET A 50 0.31 -17.44 -12.83
C MET A 50 0.36 -16.69 -11.49
N ALA A 51 1.53 -16.40 -10.97
CA ALA A 51 1.70 -15.64 -9.74
C ALA A 51 1.17 -14.21 -9.89
N ALA A 52 1.42 -13.56 -11.03
CA ALA A 52 0.88 -12.23 -11.32
C ALA A 52 -0.65 -12.21 -11.38
N ALA A 53 -1.27 -13.25 -11.94
CA ALA A 53 -2.72 -13.40 -12.06
C ALA A 53 -3.40 -13.89 -10.78
N ALA A 54 -2.63 -14.31 -9.76
CA ALA A 54 -3.18 -14.81 -8.51
C ALA A 54 -4.05 -13.75 -7.81
N LYS A 55 -5.17 -14.19 -7.25
CA LYS A 55 -6.08 -13.33 -6.49
C LYS A 55 -5.46 -12.93 -5.16
N PRO A 56 -5.77 -11.73 -4.63
CA PRO A 56 -5.32 -11.33 -3.30
C PRO A 56 -5.73 -12.37 -2.25
N LEU A 57 -4.81 -12.68 -1.32
CA LEU A 57 -5.01 -13.67 -0.27
C LEU A 57 -6.13 -13.24 0.71
N TYR A 58 -6.20 -11.95 0.99
CA TYR A 58 -7.13 -11.41 1.97
C TYR A 58 -8.39 -10.86 1.31
N SER A 59 -9.53 -11.11 1.98
CA SER A 59 -10.78 -10.53 1.54
C SER A 59 -10.76 -9.00 1.75
N THR A 60 -11.44 -8.29 0.87
CA THR A 60 -11.60 -6.82 0.93
C THR A 60 -12.08 -6.35 2.31
N LEU A 61 -12.98 -7.12 2.94
CA LEU A 61 -13.49 -6.80 4.28
C LEU A 61 -12.40 -6.96 5.35
N ALA A 62 -11.58 -8.02 5.27
CA ALA A 62 -10.47 -8.22 6.20
C ALA A 62 -9.47 -7.07 6.10
N THR A 63 -9.11 -6.65 4.90
CA THR A 63 -8.22 -5.51 4.67
C THR A 63 -8.79 -4.22 5.29
N ALA A 64 -10.07 -3.93 5.09
CA ALA A 64 -10.71 -2.76 5.67
C ALA A 64 -10.70 -2.79 7.21
N LEU A 65 -10.99 -3.95 7.80
CA LEU A 65 -10.95 -4.12 9.26
C LEU A 65 -9.54 -3.91 9.82
N VAL A 66 -8.51 -4.45 9.16
CA VAL A 66 -7.11 -4.26 9.57
C VAL A 66 -6.71 -2.79 9.48
N CYS A 67 -7.11 -2.07 8.45
CA CYS A 67 -6.90 -0.63 8.34
C CYS A 67 -7.55 0.14 9.50
N GLY A 68 -8.81 -0.16 9.81
CA GLY A 68 -9.51 0.48 10.93
C GLY A 68 -8.85 0.19 12.29
N ILE A 69 -8.49 -1.07 12.55
CA ILE A 69 -7.77 -1.47 13.76
C ILE A 69 -6.40 -0.78 13.83
N GLY A 70 -5.68 -0.71 12.71
CA GLY A 70 -4.40 -0.01 12.63
C GLY A 70 -4.50 1.45 13.04
N CYS A 71 -5.48 2.18 12.51
CA CYS A 71 -5.74 3.58 12.90
C CYS A 71 -6.09 3.72 14.40
N ALA A 72 -6.91 2.82 14.92
CA ALA A 72 -7.23 2.78 16.35
C ALA A 72 -5.98 2.53 17.22
N CYS A 73 -5.11 1.59 16.83
CA CYS A 73 -3.85 1.34 17.52
C CYS A 73 -2.92 2.56 17.51
N VAL A 74 -2.86 3.30 16.41
CA VAL A 74 -2.08 4.54 16.34
C VAL A 74 -2.65 5.60 17.26
N ALA A 75 -3.97 5.74 17.38
CA ALA A 75 -4.60 6.64 18.34
C ALA A 75 -4.24 6.26 19.78
N VAL A 76 -4.19 4.96 20.11
CA VAL A 76 -3.67 4.49 21.42
C VAL A 76 -2.22 4.89 21.62
N PHE A 77 -1.38 4.75 20.61
CA PHE A 77 0.04 5.13 20.67
C PHE A 77 0.22 6.62 20.96
N PHE A 78 -0.63 7.47 20.40
CA PHE A 78 -0.67 8.91 20.69
C PHE A 78 -1.39 9.26 22.00
N ARG A 79 -1.73 8.28 22.82
CA ARG A 79 -2.45 8.44 24.08
C ARG A 79 -3.84 9.08 23.94
N GLY A 80 -4.50 8.82 22.81
CA GLY A 80 -5.90 9.20 22.62
C GLY A 80 -6.80 8.54 23.65
N GLY A 81 -7.87 9.21 24.02
CA GLY A 81 -8.92 8.64 24.86
C GLY A 81 -9.76 7.63 24.07
N TRP A 82 -10.73 7.07 24.75
CA TRP A 82 -11.57 6.01 24.17
C TRP A 82 -12.37 6.48 22.95
N GLU A 83 -12.77 7.74 22.95
CA GLU A 83 -13.53 8.37 21.88
C GLU A 83 -12.67 8.61 20.64
N GLU A 84 -11.43 9.08 20.83
CA GLU A 84 -10.46 9.26 19.75
C GLU A 84 -10.09 7.94 19.09
N ILE A 85 -9.90 6.87 19.90
CA ILE A 85 -9.57 5.53 19.40
C ILE A 85 -10.68 4.98 18.50
N LEU A 86 -11.92 5.06 18.97
CA LEU A 86 -13.07 4.61 18.19
C LEU A 86 -13.27 5.44 16.91
N THR A 87 -13.15 6.75 17.02
CA THR A 87 -13.31 7.66 15.89
C THR A 87 -12.24 7.44 14.84
N ALA A 88 -10.96 7.33 15.25
CA ALA A 88 -9.86 7.04 14.34
C ALA A 88 -10.03 5.69 13.63
N GLY A 89 -10.48 4.67 14.35
CA GLY A 89 -10.80 3.36 13.78
C GLY A 89 -11.91 3.41 12.73
N LEU A 90 -13.00 4.12 13.02
CA LEU A 90 -14.12 4.29 12.08
C LEU A 90 -13.74 5.09 10.83
N ILE A 91 -12.95 6.15 10.99
CA ILE A 91 -12.42 6.91 9.86
C ILE A 91 -11.49 6.02 9.02
N GLY A 92 -10.59 5.25 9.64
CA GLY A 92 -9.71 4.31 8.95
C GLY A 92 -10.47 3.25 8.15
N LEU A 93 -11.53 2.69 8.70
CA LEU A 93 -12.48 1.80 8.00
C LEU A 93 -13.11 2.48 6.77
N SER A 94 -13.52 3.74 6.93
CA SER A 94 -14.14 4.52 5.85
C SER A 94 -13.14 4.84 4.74
N ILE A 95 -11.89 5.16 5.08
CA ILE A 95 -10.80 5.37 4.11
C ILE A 95 -10.55 4.11 3.30
N ALA A 96 -10.47 2.95 3.95
CA ALA A 96 -10.35 1.67 3.24
C ALA A 96 -11.55 1.41 2.32
N GLY A 97 -12.76 1.79 2.72
CA GLY A 97 -13.95 1.75 1.88
C GLY A 97 -13.86 2.66 0.65
N ILE A 98 -13.29 3.86 0.79
CA ILE A 98 -13.04 4.80 -0.32
C ILE A 98 -12.05 4.18 -1.31
N ASP A 99 -10.95 3.60 -0.83
CA ASP A 99 -9.94 2.93 -1.66
C ASP A 99 -10.53 1.77 -2.47
N ILE A 100 -11.33 0.93 -1.81
CA ILE A 100 -12.06 -0.16 -2.46
C ILE A 100 -13.05 0.35 -3.52
N ALA A 101 -13.79 1.41 -3.20
CA ALA A 101 -14.75 2.00 -4.13
C ALA A 101 -14.05 2.58 -5.35
N GLN A 102 -12.93 3.24 -5.14
CA GLN A 102 -12.11 3.81 -6.20
C GLN A 102 -11.56 2.73 -7.14
N SER A 103 -11.01 1.64 -6.61
CA SER A 103 -10.50 0.53 -7.43
C SER A 103 -11.57 -0.09 -8.32
N LYS A 104 -12.82 -0.11 -7.85
CA LYS A 104 -13.99 -0.59 -8.64
C LYS A 104 -14.48 0.42 -9.67
N LEU A 105 -14.36 1.71 -9.38
CA LEU A 105 -14.80 2.80 -10.26
C LEU A 105 -13.75 3.17 -11.33
N GLY A 106 -12.53 2.62 -11.24
CA GLY A 106 -11.45 2.90 -12.17
C GLY A 106 -10.91 4.33 -12.09
N TRP A 107 -11.02 4.98 -10.93
CA TRP A 107 -10.46 6.31 -10.70
C TRP A 107 -8.94 6.24 -10.57
N GLU A 108 -8.27 7.34 -10.88
CA GLU A 108 -6.82 7.41 -10.73
C GLU A 108 -6.42 7.27 -9.25
N ALA A 109 -5.46 6.38 -8.99
CA ALA A 109 -4.98 6.08 -7.63
C ALA A 109 -4.53 7.33 -6.83
N GLY A 110 -4.05 8.35 -7.53
CA GLY A 110 -3.62 9.62 -6.93
C GLY A 110 -4.72 10.42 -6.23
N LEU A 111 -6.00 10.19 -6.55
CA LEU A 111 -7.12 10.90 -5.93
C LEU A 111 -7.49 10.37 -4.54
N VAL A 112 -7.08 9.16 -4.17
CA VAL A 112 -7.37 8.58 -2.83
C VAL A 112 -6.80 9.46 -1.74
N PHE A 113 -5.56 9.88 -1.85
CA PHE A 113 -4.87 10.65 -0.82
C PHE A 113 -5.59 11.98 -0.47
N PRO A 114 -5.85 12.88 -1.43
CA PRO A 114 -6.53 14.14 -1.11
C PRO A 114 -7.98 13.94 -0.66
N VAL A 115 -8.71 13.00 -1.25
CA VAL A 115 -10.10 12.72 -0.87
C VAL A 115 -10.18 12.15 0.54
N SER A 116 -9.35 11.16 0.86
CA SER A 116 -9.30 10.57 2.20
C SER A 116 -8.82 11.57 3.25
N GLY A 117 -7.85 12.41 2.92
CA GLY A 117 -7.37 13.47 3.80
C GLY A 117 -8.45 14.51 4.13
N PHE A 118 -9.16 14.96 3.11
CA PHE A 118 -10.30 15.87 3.28
C PHE A 118 -11.42 15.24 4.11
N PHE A 119 -11.77 13.99 3.80
CA PHE A 119 -12.79 13.24 4.52
C PHE A 119 -12.43 13.06 6.00
N ALA A 120 -11.22 12.61 6.31
CA ALA A 120 -10.75 12.43 7.68
C ALA A 120 -10.80 13.73 8.49
N GLY A 121 -10.31 14.85 7.91
CA GLY A 121 -10.35 16.16 8.54
C GLY A 121 -11.77 16.66 8.77
N MET A 122 -12.65 16.55 7.78
CA MET A 122 -14.05 16.98 7.90
C MET A 122 -14.81 16.19 8.96
N VAL A 123 -14.65 14.86 8.98
CA VAL A 123 -15.34 13.99 9.95
C VAL A 123 -14.80 14.24 11.36
N SER A 124 -13.48 14.34 11.52
CA SER A 124 -12.85 14.61 12.82
C SER A 124 -13.30 15.96 13.40
N LEU A 125 -13.24 17.04 12.60
CA LEU A 125 -13.73 18.36 13.00
C LEU A 125 -15.24 18.35 13.29
N GLY A 126 -16.02 17.67 12.47
CA GLY A 126 -17.48 17.56 12.66
C GLY A 126 -17.80 16.88 13.99
N ILE A 127 -17.16 15.77 14.32
CA ILE A 127 -17.37 15.08 15.59
C ILE A 127 -16.93 15.94 16.76
N SER A 128 -15.76 16.57 16.68
CA SER A 128 -15.24 17.45 17.74
C SER A 128 -16.15 18.64 18.01
N HIS A 129 -16.80 19.18 16.98
CA HIS A 129 -17.62 20.39 17.13
C HIS A 129 -19.09 20.08 17.49
N PHE A 130 -19.68 19.01 16.95
CA PHE A 130 -21.12 18.75 17.06
C PHE A 130 -21.52 17.63 18.02
N ILE A 131 -20.60 16.69 18.31
CA ILE A 131 -20.94 15.48 19.06
C ILE A 131 -20.24 15.44 20.41
N HIS A 132 -18.91 15.47 20.39
CA HIS A 132 -18.09 15.36 21.61
C HIS A 132 -16.74 16.06 21.43
N PRO A 133 -16.23 16.77 22.45
CA PRO A 133 -14.92 17.43 22.35
C PRO A 133 -13.79 16.39 22.35
N ILE A 134 -13.37 15.98 21.16
CA ILE A 134 -12.23 15.09 20.91
C ILE A 134 -11.04 15.91 20.39
N ASP A 135 -9.82 15.37 20.52
CA ASP A 135 -8.65 15.94 19.85
C ASP A 135 -8.69 15.60 18.34
N ASP A 136 -9.27 16.53 17.56
CA ASP A 136 -9.42 16.40 16.11
C ASP A 136 -8.09 16.24 15.38
N ARG A 137 -7.01 16.81 15.88
CA ARG A 137 -5.65 16.71 15.31
C ARG A 137 -5.11 15.30 15.48
N LEU A 138 -5.22 14.74 16.68
CA LEU A 138 -4.82 13.37 16.98
C LEU A 138 -5.59 12.39 16.13
N VAL A 139 -6.91 12.52 16.07
CA VAL A 139 -7.79 11.63 15.29
C VAL A 139 -7.46 11.70 13.81
N THR A 140 -7.29 12.91 13.25
CA THR A 140 -6.94 13.09 11.84
C THR A 140 -5.59 12.44 11.53
N LEU A 141 -4.55 12.70 12.34
CA LEU A 141 -3.23 12.10 12.15
C LEU A 141 -3.27 10.58 12.24
N ALA A 142 -3.93 10.03 13.26
CA ALA A 142 -4.04 8.59 13.46
C ALA A 142 -4.78 7.90 12.30
N SER A 143 -5.80 8.56 11.74
CA SER A 143 -6.58 8.02 10.62
C SER A 143 -5.83 8.08 9.29
N LEU A 144 -4.95 9.06 9.09
CA LEU A 144 -4.21 9.23 7.84
C LEU A 144 -2.94 8.39 7.77
N ILE A 145 -2.47 7.83 8.88
CA ILE A 145 -1.21 7.06 8.91
C ILE A 145 -1.26 5.84 7.99
N VAL A 146 -2.46 5.25 7.81
CA VAL A 146 -2.65 4.10 6.92
C VAL A 146 -2.41 4.44 5.44
N LEU A 147 -2.54 5.72 5.07
CA LEU A 147 -2.27 6.20 3.71
C LEU A 147 -0.78 6.39 3.43
N LEU A 148 0.06 6.41 4.46
CA LEU A 148 1.50 6.54 4.26
C LEU A 148 2.05 5.25 3.66
N PRO A 149 2.67 5.31 2.47
CA PRO A 149 3.24 4.12 1.81
C PRO A 149 4.56 3.72 2.49
N GLY A 150 4.46 3.23 3.75
CA GLY A 150 5.61 2.97 4.61
C GLY A 150 6.65 2.04 3.97
N PHE A 151 6.20 0.97 3.31
CA PHE A 151 7.09 0.04 2.62
C PHE A 151 7.83 0.72 1.47
N SER A 152 7.13 1.43 0.58
CA SER A 152 7.73 2.13 -0.55
C SER A 152 8.70 3.22 -0.08
N LEU A 153 8.34 3.95 0.99
CA LEU A 153 9.22 4.95 1.58
C LEU A 153 10.51 4.34 2.15
N THR A 154 10.39 3.21 2.85
CA THR A 154 11.55 2.49 3.39
C THR A 154 12.45 1.99 2.28
N MET A 155 11.89 1.40 1.23
CA MET A 155 12.66 0.94 0.07
C MET A 155 13.37 2.10 -0.62
N ALA A 156 12.67 3.20 -0.90
CA ALA A 156 13.27 4.38 -1.51
C ALA A 156 14.42 4.96 -0.67
N LEU A 157 14.26 5.04 0.65
CA LEU A 157 15.32 5.48 1.56
C LEU A 157 16.52 4.52 1.56
N THR A 158 16.27 3.22 1.51
CA THR A 158 17.34 2.22 1.43
C THR A 158 18.12 2.34 0.13
N GLU A 159 17.45 2.49 -1.00
CA GLU A 159 18.07 2.66 -2.31
C GLU A 159 18.90 3.95 -2.38
N LEU A 160 18.38 5.04 -1.81
CA LEU A 160 19.13 6.30 -1.68
C LEU A 160 20.37 6.12 -0.81
N ALA A 161 20.28 5.40 0.31
CA ALA A 161 21.40 5.14 1.22
C ALA A 161 22.50 4.28 0.60
N VAL A 162 22.12 3.35 -0.28
CA VAL A 162 23.06 2.49 -1.03
C VAL A 162 23.65 3.21 -2.26
N GLY A 163 23.17 4.41 -2.58
CA GLY A 163 23.68 5.24 -3.69
C GLY A 163 22.98 5.02 -5.04
N HIS A 164 21.89 4.28 -5.06
CA HIS A 164 21.04 4.11 -6.24
C HIS A 164 20.05 5.27 -6.40
N LEU A 165 20.60 6.50 -6.58
CA LEU A 165 19.81 7.75 -6.61
C LEU A 165 18.69 7.77 -7.66
N SER A 166 18.88 7.12 -8.79
CA SER A 166 17.88 7.09 -9.86
C SER A 166 16.65 6.21 -9.53
N ALA A 167 16.81 5.18 -8.71
CA ALA A 167 15.73 4.29 -8.30
C ALA A 167 14.99 4.84 -7.07
N GLY A 168 15.72 5.42 -6.10
CA GLY A 168 15.11 5.93 -4.86
C GLY A 168 14.30 7.23 -5.03
N VAL A 169 14.39 7.92 -6.18
CA VAL A 169 13.67 9.17 -6.48
C VAL A 169 12.48 8.93 -7.42
N ALA A 170 12.37 7.77 -8.06
CA ALA A 170 11.27 7.42 -8.96
C ALA A 170 10.02 7.01 -8.20
#